data_b5e7e3bb6c8fb50c973eb1a2c6b13fdd
#
_entry.id   b5e7e3bb6c8fb50c973eb1a2c6b13fdd
#
_cell.length_a   1.000
_cell.length_b   1.000
_cell.length_c   1.000
_cell.angle_alpha   90.00
_cell.angle_beta   90.00
_cell.angle_gamma   90.00
#
_symmetry.space_group_name_H-M   'P 1'
#
loop_
_entity.id
_entity.type
_entity.pdbx_description
1 polymer ?
#
loop_
_entity_poly.entity_id
_entity_poly.type
_entity_poly.pdbx_seq_one_letter_code
_entity_poly.pdbx_strand_id
1 'polypeptide(L)'
;MARVDVIMPQMGESIAEGTLSRWMKKVGDAVKRDEPIFEISTDKVDAEIPSPSAGVLAEIKVQEGQTVPVLTVVAVLETEAGASVAAAPPAPAAAAPAPAKAAPVVPAPPKPAPTPAAPRATASAAPAPVPPAQPAGDGGRAIESEEERLRRLSTPLVRRLATESNLDIAAIPGSGHAGRVTKRDVEAFLERGVPAAPAAPAPPHAAGSPLVPLASGIEETQWAAAPWPGDRVQPMSRIRMLTAQHMVLSRRTSAHVATFFEVDMTRVASLRAQHRAAYEERGAKLTYLAFITKAVADGLRRHPVLNAAVQGTNVIYRQPVNIGVAVALEWGLIVPVLRGADELSLFGIAKNLRDLADRARSKKLKPDEVQQGTFTITNPGVFGSVVGIPIINQPQVAILDVGAVEKRPKVLTLDDGTDVVAARLLMMLGLSFDHRVVDGADADRFMADVKKTLEEFPEGSL
;
A
#
# COMPACT_ATOMS: atom_id res chain seq x y z
N MET A 1 -45.28 6.71 -28.18
CA MET A 1 -44.16 6.20 -27.35
C MET A 1 -43.17 7.33 -27.13
N ALA A 2 -43.01 7.82 -25.91
CA ALA A 2 -41.97 8.80 -25.61
C ALA A 2 -40.76 8.01 -25.11
N ARG A 3 -39.56 8.35 -25.66
CA ARG A 3 -38.32 7.78 -25.24
C ARG A 3 -37.67 8.70 -24.20
N VAL A 4 -37.27 8.14 -23.06
CA VAL A 4 -36.59 8.85 -21.99
C VAL A 4 -35.22 8.24 -21.81
N ASP A 5 -34.20 9.07 -22.00
CA ASP A 5 -32.82 8.65 -21.83
C ASP A 5 -32.48 8.55 -20.33
N VAL A 6 -31.88 7.42 -19.95
CA VAL A 6 -31.30 7.21 -18.62
C VAL A 6 -29.83 7.59 -18.71
N ILE A 7 -29.45 8.65 -18.01
CA ILE A 7 -28.09 9.18 -18.03
C ILE A 7 -27.33 8.76 -16.78
N MET A 8 -26.02 8.62 -16.90
CA MET A 8 -25.11 8.42 -15.77
C MET A 8 -25.16 9.65 -14.85
N PRO A 9 -25.65 9.53 -13.60
CA PRO A 9 -25.75 10.71 -12.72
C PRO A 9 -24.40 11.20 -12.23
N GLN A 10 -24.31 12.48 -11.92
CA GLN A 10 -23.14 13.08 -11.29
C GLN A 10 -23.19 12.81 -9.79
N MET A 11 -22.22 12.04 -9.28
CA MET A 11 -22.12 11.63 -7.88
C MET A 11 -21.09 12.50 -7.13
N GLY A 12 -21.45 13.80 -6.89
CA GLY A 12 -20.56 14.77 -6.21
C GLY A 12 -19.71 15.61 -7.16
N GLU A 13 -19.08 16.67 -6.63
CA GLU A 13 -18.37 17.71 -7.43
C GLU A 13 -17.05 17.23 -8.07
N SER A 14 -16.57 16.01 -7.78
CA SER A 14 -15.22 15.56 -8.19
C SER A 14 -15.20 14.26 -8.97
N ILE A 15 -16.35 13.68 -9.38
CA ILE A 15 -16.40 12.41 -10.10
C ILE A 15 -16.78 12.68 -11.55
N ALA A 16 -15.82 12.50 -12.47
CA ALA A 16 -16.01 12.73 -13.90
C ALA A 16 -16.47 11.47 -14.65
N GLU A 17 -16.33 10.28 -14.07
CA GLU A 17 -16.67 8.98 -14.68
C GLU A 17 -17.13 7.96 -13.65
N GLY A 18 -17.97 7.01 -14.04
CA GLY A 18 -18.44 5.91 -13.19
C GLY A 18 -18.38 4.58 -13.95
N THR A 19 -18.07 3.50 -13.23
CA THR A 19 -18.07 2.15 -13.77
C THR A 19 -19.42 1.50 -13.47
N LEU A 20 -20.13 1.02 -14.49
CA LEU A 20 -21.36 0.28 -14.32
C LEU A 20 -21.02 -1.11 -13.78
N SER A 21 -21.41 -1.40 -12.54
CA SER A 21 -21.06 -2.63 -11.84
C SER A 21 -21.96 -3.80 -12.27
N ARG A 22 -23.27 -3.57 -12.30
CA ARG A 22 -24.25 -4.60 -12.64
C ARG A 22 -25.57 -3.99 -13.07
N TRP A 23 -26.27 -4.64 -14.03
CA TRP A 23 -27.66 -4.37 -14.36
C TRP A 23 -28.61 -5.15 -13.44
N MET A 24 -29.55 -4.47 -12.82
CA MET A 24 -30.59 -5.08 -11.99
C MET A 24 -31.86 -5.44 -12.81
N LYS A 25 -31.98 -4.86 -14.01
CA LYS A 25 -33.07 -5.07 -14.95
C LYS A 25 -32.54 -5.43 -16.33
N LYS A 26 -33.31 -6.18 -17.10
CA LYS A 26 -32.99 -6.61 -18.46
C LYS A 26 -33.83 -5.83 -19.49
N VAL A 27 -33.33 -5.80 -20.73
CA VAL A 27 -34.13 -5.26 -21.86
C VAL A 27 -35.47 -5.99 -21.95
N GLY A 28 -36.56 -5.22 -21.96
CA GLY A 28 -37.92 -5.69 -21.92
C GLY A 28 -38.58 -5.68 -20.55
N ASP A 29 -37.86 -5.44 -19.47
CA ASP A 29 -38.44 -5.39 -18.13
C ASP A 29 -39.18 -4.06 -17.88
N ALA A 30 -40.32 -4.15 -17.21
CA ALA A 30 -41.05 -2.97 -16.75
C ALA A 30 -40.41 -2.40 -15.49
N VAL A 31 -40.18 -1.10 -15.48
CA VAL A 31 -39.52 -0.34 -14.39
C VAL A 31 -40.45 0.75 -13.91
N LYS A 32 -40.61 0.88 -12.59
CA LYS A 32 -41.37 1.97 -11.96
C LYS A 32 -40.43 3.18 -11.76
N ARG A 33 -41.05 4.34 -11.61
CA ARG A 33 -40.29 5.53 -11.21
C ARG A 33 -39.61 5.30 -9.85
N ASP A 34 -38.37 5.73 -9.72
CA ASP A 34 -37.52 5.57 -8.54
C ASP A 34 -37.12 4.11 -8.20
N GLU A 35 -37.41 3.15 -9.11
CA GLU A 35 -36.93 1.77 -8.97
C GLU A 35 -35.50 1.64 -9.47
N PRO A 36 -34.58 0.97 -8.73
CA PRO A 36 -33.19 0.83 -9.13
C PRO A 36 -33.05 -0.01 -10.41
N ILE A 37 -32.35 0.52 -11.41
CA ILE A 37 -32.14 -0.11 -12.71
C ILE A 37 -30.76 -0.75 -12.81
N PHE A 38 -29.75 -0.08 -12.33
CA PHE A 38 -28.36 -0.55 -12.36
C PHE A 38 -27.57 0.00 -11.17
N GLU A 39 -26.47 -0.70 -10.86
CA GLU A 39 -25.52 -0.35 -9.81
C GLU A 39 -24.26 0.22 -10.45
N ILE A 40 -23.79 1.33 -9.95
CA ILE A 40 -22.52 1.94 -10.34
C ILE A 40 -21.52 1.84 -9.21
N SER A 41 -20.27 1.55 -9.57
CA SER A 41 -19.15 1.61 -8.68
C SER A 41 -18.28 2.79 -9.06
N THR A 42 -18.04 3.66 -8.09
CA THR A 42 -17.07 4.77 -8.21
C THR A 42 -15.89 4.52 -7.28
N ASP A 43 -14.84 5.31 -7.38
CA ASP A 43 -13.66 5.22 -6.51
C ASP A 43 -13.98 5.32 -5.00
N LYS A 44 -15.17 5.83 -4.64
CA LYS A 44 -15.53 6.12 -3.24
C LYS A 44 -16.81 5.44 -2.75
N VAL A 45 -17.75 5.14 -3.63
CA VAL A 45 -19.08 4.63 -3.23
C VAL A 45 -19.67 3.79 -4.34
N ASP A 46 -20.28 2.65 -3.98
CA ASP A 46 -21.18 1.92 -4.83
C ASP A 46 -22.60 2.47 -4.60
N ALA A 47 -23.31 2.82 -5.66
CA ALA A 47 -24.64 3.40 -5.58
C ALA A 47 -25.58 2.77 -6.58
N GLU A 48 -26.81 2.54 -6.15
CA GLU A 48 -27.91 2.09 -7.01
C GLU A 48 -28.57 3.30 -7.67
N ILE A 49 -28.76 3.25 -8.99
CA ILE A 49 -29.31 4.37 -9.75
C ILE A 49 -30.78 4.10 -10.04
N PRO A 50 -31.68 4.96 -9.53
CA PRO A 50 -33.10 4.84 -9.74
C PRO A 50 -33.54 5.32 -11.13
N SER A 51 -34.65 4.77 -11.62
CA SER A 51 -35.27 5.17 -12.87
C SER A 51 -35.85 6.60 -12.79
N PRO A 52 -35.60 7.46 -13.77
CA PRO A 52 -36.19 8.80 -13.82
C PRO A 52 -37.69 8.80 -14.14
N SER A 53 -38.21 7.71 -14.73
CA SER A 53 -39.62 7.57 -15.09
C SER A 53 -40.07 6.11 -15.09
N ALA A 54 -41.38 5.87 -15.02
CA ALA A 54 -41.96 4.54 -15.23
C ALA A 54 -41.97 4.24 -16.73
N GLY A 55 -41.59 3.02 -17.11
CA GLY A 55 -41.56 2.58 -18.52
C GLY A 55 -41.02 1.17 -18.67
N VAL A 56 -40.71 0.78 -19.90
CA VAL A 56 -40.05 -0.49 -20.23
C VAL A 56 -38.62 -0.18 -20.69
N LEU A 57 -37.66 -0.93 -20.21
CA LEU A 57 -36.25 -0.78 -20.63
C LEU A 57 -36.10 -1.25 -22.10
N ALA A 58 -36.00 -0.32 -23.02
CA ALA A 58 -35.96 -0.59 -24.45
C ALA A 58 -34.57 -1.00 -24.96
N GLU A 59 -33.56 -0.31 -24.51
CA GLU A 59 -32.16 -0.52 -24.99
C GLU A 59 -31.16 -0.25 -23.91
N ILE A 60 -30.15 -1.12 -23.80
CA ILE A 60 -28.95 -0.95 -22.97
C ILE A 60 -27.80 -0.57 -23.88
N LYS A 61 -27.20 0.62 -23.67
CA LYS A 61 -26.09 1.13 -24.49
C LYS A 61 -24.72 0.85 -23.88
N VAL A 62 -24.66 0.61 -22.57
CA VAL A 62 -23.41 0.39 -21.81
C VAL A 62 -23.46 -0.98 -21.15
N GLN A 63 -22.45 -1.80 -21.35
CA GLN A 63 -22.37 -3.14 -20.77
C GLN A 63 -21.81 -3.11 -19.33
N GLU A 64 -22.07 -4.18 -18.58
CA GLU A 64 -21.48 -4.37 -17.24
C GLU A 64 -19.95 -4.33 -17.30
N GLY A 65 -19.33 -3.63 -16.35
CA GLY A 65 -17.88 -3.45 -16.26
C GLY A 65 -17.32 -2.29 -17.09
N GLN A 66 -18.12 -1.57 -17.86
CA GLN A 66 -17.65 -0.41 -18.62
C GLN A 66 -17.64 0.87 -17.78
N THR A 67 -16.56 1.64 -17.91
CA THR A 67 -16.44 2.97 -17.32
C THR A 67 -16.89 4.01 -18.35
N VAL A 68 -17.83 4.87 -17.95
CA VAL A 68 -18.38 5.92 -18.81
C VAL A 68 -18.37 7.27 -18.08
N PRO A 69 -18.17 8.38 -18.81
CA PRO A 69 -18.27 9.72 -18.26
C PRO A 69 -19.67 10.01 -17.71
N VAL A 70 -19.76 10.86 -16.68
CA VAL A 70 -21.03 11.38 -16.19
C VAL A 70 -21.79 12.09 -17.31
N LEU A 71 -23.14 12.08 -17.22
CA LEU A 71 -24.04 12.60 -18.25
C LEU A 71 -24.10 11.80 -19.56
N THR A 72 -23.41 10.67 -19.66
CA THR A 72 -23.53 9.75 -20.80
C THR A 72 -24.83 8.96 -20.72
N VAL A 73 -25.52 8.77 -21.87
CA VAL A 73 -26.74 7.96 -21.97
C VAL A 73 -26.36 6.49 -21.87
N VAL A 74 -26.79 5.82 -20.79
CA VAL A 74 -26.48 4.40 -20.49
C VAL A 74 -27.58 3.45 -20.93
N ALA A 75 -28.84 3.91 -20.95
CA ALA A 75 -30.00 3.14 -21.41
C ALA A 75 -31.11 4.05 -21.91
N VAL A 76 -32.09 3.46 -22.60
CA VAL A 76 -33.29 4.13 -23.08
C VAL A 76 -34.55 3.41 -22.55
N LEU A 77 -35.46 4.19 -21.92
CA LEU A 77 -36.76 3.73 -21.47
C LEU A 77 -37.82 4.17 -22.46
N GLU A 78 -38.75 3.28 -22.80
CA GLU A 78 -39.99 3.61 -23.52
C GLU A 78 -41.14 3.76 -22.52
N THR A 79 -41.73 4.96 -22.47
CA THR A 79 -42.90 5.24 -21.64
C THR A 79 -44.15 5.14 -22.50
N GLU A 80 -45.06 4.20 -22.17
CA GLU A 80 -46.42 4.22 -22.67
C GLU A 80 -47.29 5.13 -21.80
N ALA A 81 -47.89 6.12 -22.40
CA ALA A 81 -48.93 6.88 -21.75
C ALA A 81 -50.21 6.04 -21.75
N GLY A 82 -50.48 5.37 -20.62
CA GLY A 82 -51.77 4.78 -20.33
C GLY A 82 -51.92 3.29 -20.59
N ALA A 83 -51.58 2.44 -19.63
CA ALA A 83 -52.20 1.15 -19.42
C ALA A 83 -52.26 0.83 -17.93
N SER A 84 -53.49 0.71 -17.46
CA SER A 84 -53.93 0.36 -16.11
C SER A 84 -53.51 -1.06 -15.73
N VAL A 85 -53.12 -1.19 -14.48
CA VAL A 85 -52.74 -2.40 -13.76
C VAL A 85 -53.82 -3.49 -13.83
N ALA A 86 -53.41 -4.71 -14.14
CA ALA A 86 -54.16 -5.90 -13.75
C ALA A 86 -53.26 -6.83 -12.96
N ALA A 87 -53.65 -7.06 -11.73
CA ALA A 87 -52.98 -7.97 -10.80
C ALA A 87 -53.25 -9.42 -11.19
N ALA A 88 -52.30 -10.31 -11.08
CA ALA A 88 -52.51 -11.76 -11.10
C ALA A 88 -51.87 -12.40 -9.85
N PRO A 89 -52.47 -13.50 -9.35
CA PRO A 89 -52.39 -13.92 -7.94
C PRO A 89 -51.21 -14.86 -7.63
N PRO A 90 -50.98 -15.17 -6.33
CA PRO A 90 -49.80 -15.93 -5.90
C PRO A 90 -50.00 -17.43 -6.02
N ALA A 91 -48.99 -18.18 -6.35
CA ALA A 91 -48.93 -19.63 -6.30
C ALA A 91 -47.95 -20.12 -5.21
N PRO A 92 -48.10 -21.35 -4.72
CA PRO A 92 -48.01 -21.69 -3.31
C PRO A 92 -46.66 -22.25 -2.86
N ALA A 93 -46.52 -22.23 -1.54
CA ALA A 93 -45.39 -22.82 -0.79
C ALA A 93 -45.31 -24.35 -0.94
N ALA A 94 -44.09 -24.86 -1.04
CA ALA A 94 -43.81 -26.28 -0.84
C ALA A 94 -42.56 -26.44 0.03
N ALA A 95 -42.80 -26.86 1.24
CA ALA A 95 -42.28 -28.00 1.99
C ALA A 95 -40.76 -28.18 2.10
N ALA A 96 -40.29 -28.14 3.35
CA ALA A 96 -39.01 -28.66 3.83
C ALA A 96 -38.96 -30.19 3.82
N PRO A 97 -37.79 -30.76 3.76
CA PRO A 97 -37.48 -32.03 4.43
C PRO A 97 -36.30 -31.96 5.39
N ALA A 98 -36.47 -32.58 6.56
CA ALA A 98 -35.43 -33.02 7.49
C ALA A 98 -35.13 -34.51 7.22
N PRO A 99 -34.22 -35.18 7.98
CA PRO A 99 -32.88 -34.88 8.40
C PRO A 99 -31.81 -35.93 7.97
N ALA A 100 -30.57 -35.58 8.23
CA ALA A 100 -29.34 -36.28 7.90
C ALA A 100 -29.09 -37.60 8.60
N LYS A 101 -28.20 -38.40 8.00
CA LYS A 101 -27.51 -39.54 8.65
C LYS A 101 -25.98 -39.44 8.46
N ALA A 102 -25.31 -39.55 9.59
CA ALA A 102 -24.02 -40.19 9.88
C ALA A 102 -22.81 -39.96 8.97
N ALA A 103 -21.78 -39.41 9.57
CA ALA A 103 -20.40 -39.35 9.12
C ALA A 103 -19.69 -40.72 9.13
N PRO A 104 -18.76 -40.98 8.22
CA PRO A 104 -17.77 -42.05 8.38
C PRO A 104 -16.44 -41.52 8.95
N VAL A 105 -15.87 -42.34 9.81
CA VAL A 105 -14.60 -42.24 10.50
C VAL A 105 -13.44 -42.22 9.50
N VAL A 106 -12.52 -41.26 9.65
CA VAL A 106 -11.26 -41.19 8.91
C VAL A 106 -10.18 -41.94 9.70
N PRO A 107 -9.41 -42.86 9.09
CA PRO A 107 -8.26 -43.50 9.73
C PRO A 107 -7.04 -42.54 9.85
N ALA A 108 -6.30 -42.70 10.93
CA ALA A 108 -5.07 -41.98 11.24
C ALA A 108 -3.93 -42.29 10.26
N PRO A 109 -3.03 -41.33 9.96
CA PRO A 109 -1.87 -41.57 9.08
C PRO A 109 -0.76 -42.36 9.78
N PRO A 110 0.05 -43.16 9.03
CA PRO A 110 1.12 -43.95 9.58
C PRO A 110 2.38 -43.14 9.89
N LYS A 111 3.15 -43.61 10.89
CA LYS A 111 4.44 -43.07 11.33
C LYS A 111 5.48 -43.07 10.21
N PRO A 112 6.33 -42.06 10.08
CA PRO A 112 7.41 -42.05 9.13
C PRO A 112 8.57 -42.98 9.56
N ALA A 113 9.13 -43.71 8.59
CA ALA A 113 10.33 -44.51 8.69
C ALA A 113 11.62 -43.66 8.67
N PRO A 114 12.75 -44.16 9.22
CA PRO A 114 13.95 -43.35 9.35
C PRO A 114 14.70 -43.18 8.02
N THR A 115 15.14 -41.94 7.80
CA THR A 115 15.94 -41.51 6.62
C THR A 115 17.39 -41.97 6.75
N PRO A 116 18.04 -42.45 5.66
CA PRO A 116 19.46 -42.80 5.66
C PRO A 116 20.37 -41.56 5.66
N ALA A 117 21.49 -41.68 6.33
CA ALA A 117 22.53 -40.66 6.46
C ALA A 117 23.15 -40.25 5.11
N ALA A 118 23.30 -38.93 4.90
CA ALA A 118 24.01 -38.37 3.75
C ALA A 118 25.53 -38.47 3.92
N PRO A 119 26.30 -38.62 2.84
CA PRO A 119 27.75 -38.73 2.90
C PRO A 119 28.43 -37.36 3.11
N ARG A 120 29.52 -37.40 3.89
CA ARG A 120 30.44 -36.30 4.15
C ARG A 120 31.00 -35.72 2.86
N ALA A 121 30.81 -34.43 2.62
CA ALA A 121 31.49 -33.67 1.59
C ALA A 121 32.91 -33.29 2.07
N THR A 122 33.88 -33.64 1.26
CA THR A 122 35.29 -33.29 1.38
C THR A 122 35.51 -31.79 1.14
N ALA A 123 36.36 -31.23 1.95
CA ALA A 123 36.80 -29.84 1.84
C ALA A 123 37.45 -29.56 0.48
N SER A 124 36.96 -28.58 -0.26
CA SER A 124 37.62 -28.03 -1.44
C SER A 124 38.35 -26.74 -1.08
N ALA A 125 39.57 -26.64 -1.58
CA ALA A 125 40.54 -25.58 -1.31
C ALA A 125 40.06 -24.23 -1.84
N ALA A 126 40.47 -23.16 -1.15
CA ALA A 126 40.27 -21.76 -1.54
C ALA A 126 41.01 -21.43 -2.86
N PRO A 127 40.43 -20.66 -3.77
CA PRO A 127 41.14 -20.12 -4.93
C PRO A 127 42.04 -18.94 -4.56
N ALA A 128 43.22 -18.90 -5.16
CA ALA A 128 44.21 -17.86 -5.03
C ALA A 128 43.75 -16.49 -5.60
N PRO A 129 44.32 -15.33 -5.13
CA PRO A 129 43.92 -14.01 -5.58
C PRO A 129 44.39 -13.72 -7.02
N VAL A 130 43.47 -13.19 -7.82
CA VAL A 130 43.71 -12.71 -9.19
C VAL A 130 44.38 -11.32 -9.10
N PRO A 131 45.46 -11.03 -9.85
CA PRO A 131 46.10 -9.71 -9.88
C PRO A 131 45.20 -8.69 -10.59
N PRO A 132 45.30 -7.37 -10.24
CA PRO A 132 44.48 -6.32 -10.81
C PRO A 132 44.80 -6.08 -12.28
N ALA A 133 43.79 -6.09 -13.13
CA ALA A 133 43.85 -5.71 -14.53
C ALA A 133 44.09 -4.20 -14.65
N GLN A 134 45.08 -3.82 -15.44
CA GLN A 134 45.30 -2.43 -15.85
C GLN A 134 44.18 -1.95 -16.78
N PRO A 135 43.74 -0.69 -16.72
CA PRO A 135 42.73 -0.17 -17.63
C PRO A 135 43.38 0.08 -19.00
N ALA A 136 42.84 -0.61 -20.00
CA ALA A 136 43.03 -0.24 -21.39
C ALA A 136 42.30 1.07 -21.67
N GLY A 137 43.03 2.07 -22.13
CA GLY A 137 42.44 3.33 -22.55
C GLY A 137 41.61 3.13 -23.80
N ASP A 138 40.42 3.69 -23.80
CA ASP A 138 39.70 4.04 -25.01
C ASP A 138 38.91 5.35 -24.80
N GLY A 139 38.96 6.16 -25.88
CA GLY A 139 38.57 7.54 -25.99
C GLY A 139 37.20 7.92 -25.44
N GLY A 140 37.16 8.35 -24.21
CA GLY A 140 36.02 9.05 -23.64
C GLY A 140 35.91 10.45 -24.25
N ARG A 141 34.92 10.70 -25.11
CA ARG A 141 34.43 12.04 -25.41
C ARG A 141 34.08 12.71 -24.08
N ALA A 142 34.94 13.64 -23.66
CA ALA A 142 34.65 14.50 -22.52
C ALA A 142 33.29 15.19 -22.78
N ILE A 143 32.36 15.04 -21.85
CA ILE A 143 31.12 15.82 -21.82
C ILE A 143 31.56 17.25 -21.56
N GLU A 144 31.54 18.08 -22.61
CA GLU A 144 31.87 19.50 -22.56
C GLU A 144 30.95 20.16 -21.54
N SER A 145 31.51 20.87 -20.54
CA SER A 145 30.69 21.57 -19.56
C SER A 145 29.88 22.67 -20.26
N GLU A 146 28.71 23.01 -19.67
CA GLU A 146 27.81 24.04 -20.22
C GLU A 146 28.53 25.39 -20.37
N GLU A 147 29.45 25.72 -19.47
CA GLU A 147 30.31 26.90 -19.56
C GLU A 147 31.32 26.84 -20.72
N GLU A 148 31.93 25.70 -20.99
CA GLU A 148 32.85 25.53 -22.13
C GLU A 148 32.13 25.61 -23.45
N ARG A 149 30.89 25.06 -23.55
CA ARG A 149 30.01 25.18 -24.70
C ARG A 149 29.63 26.65 -24.95
N LEU A 150 29.27 27.41 -23.90
CA LEU A 150 28.97 28.84 -24.00
C LEU A 150 30.20 29.69 -24.36
N ARG A 151 31.38 29.34 -23.91
CA ARG A 151 32.67 29.98 -24.26
C ARG A 151 33.02 29.77 -25.72
N ARG A 152 32.67 28.64 -26.32
CA ARG A 152 32.89 28.31 -27.72
C ARG A 152 31.88 29.03 -28.63
N LEU A 153 30.65 29.14 -28.22
CA LEU A 153 29.53 29.69 -29.04
C LEU A 153 29.37 31.21 -28.93
N SER A 154 30.07 31.93 -28.03
CA SER A 154 29.91 33.36 -27.84
C SER A 154 31.22 34.07 -27.44
N THR A 155 31.34 35.35 -27.83
CA THR A 155 32.46 36.19 -27.36
C THR A 155 32.14 36.81 -25.99
N PRO A 156 33.18 37.26 -25.20
CA PRO A 156 32.96 37.93 -23.92
C PRO A 156 31.99 39.13 -24.00
N LEU A 157 32.07 39.88 -25.13
CA LEU A 157 31.19 41.03 -25.38
C LEU A 157 29.72 40.61 -25.56
N VAL A 158 29.48 39.53 -26.33
CA VAL A 158 28.14 38.98 -26.57
C VAL A 158 27.51 38.45 -25.27
N ARG A 159 28.30 37.80 -24.40
CA ARG A 159 27.85 37.34 -23.11
C ARG A 159 27.43 38.48 -22.18
N ARG A 160 28.21 39.55 -22.18
CA ARG A 160 27.89 40.76 -21.39
C ARG A 160 26.62 41.42 -21.88
N LEU A 161 26.42 41.54 -23.19
CA LEU A 161 25.23 42.13 -23.78
C LEU A 161 23.98 41.27 -23.51
N ALA A 162 24.11 39.95 -23.57
CA ALA A 162 23.02 39.01 -23.27
C ALA A 162 22.63 39.08 -21.80
N THR A 163 23.62 39.18 -20.87
CA THR A 163 23.37 39.35 -19.43
C THR A 163 22.70 40.69 -19.11
N GLU A 164 23.14 41.78 -19.73
CA GLU A 164 22.55 43.12 -19.56
C GLU A 164 21.10 43.18 -20.07
N SER A 165 20.77 42.37 -21.10
CA SER A 165 19.44 42.29 -21.69
C SER A 165 18.60 41.13 -21.17
N ASN A 166 19.08 40.38 -20.17
CA ASN A 166 18.44 39.19 -19.57
C ASN A 166 18.00 38.13 -20.60
N LEU A 167 18.87 37.85 -21.58
CA LEU A 167 18.63 36.91 -22.67
C LEU A 167 19.46 35.64 -22.50
N ASP A 168 18.86 34.48 -22.77
CA ASP A 168 19.57 33.22 -22.86
C ASP A 168 20.27 33.08 -24.20
N ILE A 169 21.61 33.03 -24.21
CA ILE A 169 22.46 32.91 -25.41
C ILE A 169 22.15 31.60 -26.16
N ALA A 170 21.71 30.55 -25.48
CA ALA A 170 21.37 29.27 -26.11
C ALA A 170 20.13 29.34 -26.99
N ALA A 171 19.27 30.35 -26.79
CA ALA A 171 18.04 30.57 -27.54
C ALA A 171 18.27 31.43 -28.82
N ILE A 172 19.47 32.01 -28.98
CA ILE A 172 19.78 32.90 -30.10
C ILE A 172 20.53 32.13 -31.20
N PRO A 173 19.97 32.00 -32.44
CA PRO A 173 20.65 31.37 -33.57
C PRO A 173 21.87 32.20 -33.98
N GLY A 174 23.07 31.64 -33.87
CA GLY A 174 24.31 32.32 -34.22
C GLY A 174 24.60 32.31 -35.73
N SER A 175 24.81 33.46 -36.34
CA SER A 175 25.19 33.63 -37.75
C SER A 175 26.70 33.64 -38.01
N GLY A 176 27.55 33.58 -36.97
CA GLY A 176 29.00 33.62 -37.06
C GLY A 176 29.62 32.28 -37.46
N HIS A 177 30.95 32.29 -37.74
CA HIS A 177 31.69 31.09 -38.09
C HIS A 177 31.53 29.95 -37.05
N ALA A 178 31.20 28.76 -37.53
CA ALA A 178 30.88 27.58 -36.72
C ALA A 178 29.69 27.77 -35.76
N GLY A 179 28.65 28.53 -36.14
CA GLY A 179 27.44 28.72 -35.35
C GLY A 179 27.61 29.67 -34.16
N ARG A 180 28.60 30.53 -34.16
CA ARG A 180 28.88 31.48 -33.09
C ARG A 180 27.88 32.64 -33.09
N VAL A 181 27.34 32.96 -31.92
CA VAL A 181 26.44 34.10 -31.75
C VAL A 181 27.27 35.38 -31.79
N THR A 182 26.89 36.32 -32.67
CA THR A 182 27.52 37.62 -32.84
C THR A 182 26.71 38.73 -32.19
N LYS A 183 27.34 39.92 -32.00
CA LYS A 183 26.63 41.09 -31.45
C LYS A 183 25.38 41.43 -32.28
N ARG A 184 25.46 41.29 -33.62
CA ARG A 184 24.38 41.55 -34.56
C ARG A 184 23.19 40.60 -34.37
N ASP A 185 23.46 39.34 -33.97
CA ASP A 185 22.41 38.36 -33.72
C ASP A 185 21.63 38.69 -32.46
N VAL A 186 22.31 39.17 -31.42
CA VAL A 186 21.67 39.62 -30.18
C VAL A 186 20.82 40.87 -30.44
N GLU A 187 21.34 41.87 -31.16
CA GLU A 187 20.60 43.08 -31.52
C GLU A 187 19.38 42.76 -32.39
N ALA A 188 19.53 41.90 -33.39
CA ALA A 188 18.41 41.46 -34.27
C ALA A 188 17.38 40.63 -33.48
N PHE A 189 17.78 39.91 -32.44
CA PHE A 189 16.87 39.15 -31.58
C PHE A 189 16.08 40.10 -30.66
N LEU A 190 16.71 41.16 -30.17
CA LEU A 190 16.05 42.22 -29.39
C LEU A 190 15.05 43.02 -30.24
N GLU A 191 15.39 43.35 -31.51
CA GLU A 191 14.50 44.09 -32.43
C GLU A 191 13.29 43.27 -32.90
N ARG A 192 13.41 41.95 -32.99
CA ARG A 192 12.28 41.05 -33.34
C ARG A 192 11.29 40.84 -32.21
N GLY A 193 11.59 41.32 -31.01
CA GLY A 193 10.82 41.03 -29.80
C GLY A 193 10.97 39.54 -29.40
N VAL A 194 11.25 39.30 -28.15
CA VAL A 194 11.25 37.93 -27.58
C VAL A 194 9.91 37.30 -27.96
N PRO A 195 9.85 36.17 -28.73
CA PRO A 195 8.60 35.45 -28.87
C PRO A 195 8.11 35.15 -27.48
N ALA A 196 6.90 35.61 -27.13
CA ALA A 196 6.31 35.28 -25.85
C ALA A 196 6.38 33.77 -25.70
N ALA A 197 7.18 33.27 -24.76
CA ALA A 197 7.16 31.87 -24.39
C ALA A 197 5.70 31.51 -24.13
N PRO A 198 5.18 30.40 -24.71
CA PRO A 198 3.83 29.98 -24.39
C PRO A 198 3.72 29.98 -22.87
N ALA A 199 2.74 30.73 -22.35
CA ALA A 199 2.50 30.85 -20.92
C ALA A 199 2.51 29.44 -20.35
N ALA A 200 3.45 29.15 -19.46
CA ALA A 200 3.46 27.90 -18.72
C ALA A 200 2.08 27.79 -18.07
N PRO A 201 1.35 26.68 -18.24
CA PRO A 201 0.08 26.51 -17.58
C PRO A 201 0.33 26.70 -16.09
N ALA A 202 -0.51 27.56 -15.45
CA ALA A 202 -0.47 27.79 -14.02
C ALA A 202 -0.44 26.43 -13.30
N PRO A 203 0.36 26.29 -12.22
CA PRO A 203 0.39 25.04 -11.49
C PRO A 203 -1.04 24.71 -11.06
N PRO A 204 -1.55 23.52 -11.37
CA PRO A 204 -2.85 23.11 -10.88
C PRO A 204 -2.78 23.12 -9.36
N HIS A 205 -3.68 23.89 -8.73
CA HIS A 205 -3.92 23.79 -7.31
C HIS A 205 -4.08 22.32 -6.95
N ALA A 206 -3.42 21.90 -5.87
CA ALA A 206 -3.38 20.52 -5.38
C ALA A 206 -4.79 19.95 -5.16
N ALA A 207 -5.36 19.44 -6.23
CA ALA A 207 -6.43 18.47 -6.19
C ALA A 207 -5.74 17.09 -6.10
N GLY A 208 -6.23 16.25 -5.23
CA GLY A 208 -5.75 14.97 -4.79
C GLY A 208 -4.73 14.26 -5.67
N SER A 209 -3.73 13.67 -5.07
CA SER A 209 -2.66 12.93 -5.74
C SER A 209 -3.20 12.20 -6.97
N PRO A 210 -2.70 12.50 -8.18
CA PRO A 210 -3.08 11.71 -9.32
C PRO A 210 -2.65 10.27 -9.00
N LEU A 211 -3.60 9.35 -9.03
CA LEU A 211 -3.30 7.94 -9.20
C LEU A 211 -2.38 7.90 -10.43
N VAL A 212 -1.09 7.68 -10.19
CA VAL A 212 -0.13 7.48 -11.27
C VAL A 212 -0.77 6.40 -12.11
N PRO A 213 -1.08 6.65 -13.40
CA PRO A 213 -1.52 5.58 -14.27
C PRO A 213 -0.44 4.52 -14.12
N LEU A 214 -0.80 3.30 -13.72
CA LEU A 214 0.13 2.20 -13.80
C LEU A 214 0.67 2.30 -15.21
N ALA A 215 1.95 2.68 -15.33
CA ALA A 215 2.61 2.61 -16.60
C ALA A 215 2.23 1.23 -17.16
N SER A 216 1.49 1.21 -18.24
CA SER A 216 1.16 0.08 -19.07
C SER A 216 2.46 -0.48 -19.64
N GLY A 217 3.28 -1.05 -18.78
CA GLY A 217 4.66 -1.40 -19.04
C GLY A 217 5.22 -2.41 -18.08
N ILE A 218 4.36 -3.21 -17.43
CA ILE A 218 4.70 -4.62 -17.29
C ILE A 218 4.40 -5.14 -18.69
N GLU A 219 5.42 -5.33 -19.49
CA GLU A 219 5.31 -6.14 -20.70
C GLU A 219 4.78 -7.50 -20.24
N GLU A 220 3.46 -7.67 -20.31
CA GLU A 220 2.76 -8.92 -19.96
C GLU A 220 3.26 -10.09 -20.82
N THR A 221 4.05 -9.80 -21.85
CA THR A 221 4.33 -10.74 -22.92
C THR A 221 5.48 -11.70 -22.67
N GLN A 222 6.41 -11.42 -21.75
CA GLN A 222 7.55 -12.33 -21.56
C GLN A 222 7.36 -13.39 -20.46
N TRP A 223 6.44 -13.19 -19.52
CA TRP A 223 6.27 -14.08 -18.36
C TRP A 223 4.80 -14.44 -18.08
N ALA A 224 3.90 -14.24 -19.06
CA ALA A 224 2.50 -14.62 -18.92
C ALA A 224 2.39 -16.15 -18.86
N ALA A 225 1.89 -16.68 -17.73
CA ALA A 225 1.57 -18.08 -17.60
C ALA A 225 0.35 -18.41 -18.46
N ALA A 226 0.49 -19.35 -19.43
CA ALA A 226 -0.66 -19.91 -20.13
C ALA A 226 -1.33 -20.98 -19.25
N PRO A 227 -2.66 -21.02 -19.17
CA PRO A 227 -3.37 -22.09 -18.44
C PRO A 227 -3.10 -23.45 -19.07
N TRP A 228 -2.92 -24.45 -18.22
CA TRP A 228 -2.80 -25.85 -18.64
C TRP A 228 -4.17 -26.53 -18.67
N PRO A 229 -4.34 -27.63 -19.40
CA PRO A 229 -5.58 -28.41 -19.39
C PRO A 229 -5.94 -28.83 -17.96
N GLY A 230 -7.13 -28.45 -17.49
CA GLY A 230 -7.61 -28.70 -16.14
C GLY A 230 -7.37 -27.57 -15.12
N ASP A 231 -6.64 -26.52 -15.48
CA ASP A 231 -6.45 -25.37 -14.60
C ASP A 231 -7.76 -24.59 -14.37
N ARG A 232 -7.94 -24.16 -13.15
CA ARG A 232 -9.03 -23.24 -12.80
C ARG A 232 -8.54 -21.81 -12.90
N VAL A 233 -8.98 -21.11 -13.92
CA VAL A 233 -8.73 -19.65 -14.07
C VAL A 233 -9.79 -18.87 -13.32
N GLN A 234 -9.37 -17.97 -12.41
CA GLN A 234 -10.25 -17.12 -11.64
C GLN A 234 -9.71 -15.68 -11.64
N PRO A 235 -10.54 -14.67 -12.00
CA PRO A 235 -10.13 -13.28 -11.94
C PRO A 235 -9.87 -12.85 -10.48
N MET A 236 -8.91 -11.95 -10.29
CA MET A 236 -8.65 -11.36 -8.97
C MET A 236 -9.85 -10.49 -8.56
N SER A 237 -10.22 -10.55 -7.27
CA SER A 237 -11.16 -9.59 -6.71
C SER A 237 -10.59 -8.17 -6.77
N ARG A 238 -11.47 -7.15 -6.77
CA ARG A 238 -11.07 -5.73 -6.77
C ARG A 238 -10.07 -5.41 -5.64
N ILE A 239 -10.37 -5.87 -4.42
CA ILE A 239 -9.47 -5.69 -3.26
C ILE A 239 -8.09 -6.32 -3.53
N ARG A 240 -8.04 -7.52 -4.11
CA ARG A 240 -6.78 -8.19 -4.44
C ARG A 240 -5.99 -7.43 -5.51
N MET A 241 -6.66 -6.88 -6.53
CA MET A 241 -6.00 -6.04 -7.54
C MET A 241 -5.41 -4.77 -6.94
N LEU A 242 -6.17 -4.04 -6.11
CA LEU A 242 -5.69 -2.84 -5.43
C LEU A 242 -4.49 -3.17 -4.50
N THR A 243 -4.56 -4.28 -3.76
CA THR A 243 -3.43 -4.73 -2.92
C THR A 243 -2.20 -5.02 -3.78
N ALA A 244 -2.35 -5.72 -4.90
CA ALA A 244 -1.24 -6.05 -5.80
C ALA A 244 -0.58 -4.76 -6.34
N GLN A 245 -1.38 -3.82 -6.82
CA GLN A 245 -0.91 -2.51 -7.30
C GLN A 245 -0.14 -1.76 -6.21
N HIS A 246 -0.71 -1.67 -5.01
CA HIS A 246 -0.10 -0.97 -3.88
C HIS A 246 1.22 -1.62 -3.44
N MET A 247 1.31 -2.95 -3.41
CA MET A 247 2.54 -3.66 -3.04
C MET A 247 3.64 -3.52 -4.10
N VAL A 248 3.29 -3.60 -5.39
CA VAL A 248 4.24 -3.37 -6.49
C VAL A 248 4.74 -1.92 -6.45
N LEU A 249 3.84 -0.95 -6.27
CA LEU A 249 4.21 0.46 -6.13
C LEU A 249 5.16 0.67 -4.97
N SER A 250 4.87 0.10 -3.80
CA SER A 250 5.74 0.21 -2.62
C SER A 250 7.15 -0.32 -2.90
N ARG A 251 7.26 -1.50 -3.51
CA ARG A 251 8.57 -2.09 -3.87
C ARG A 251 9.36 -1.26 -4.89
N ARG A 252 8.68 -0.55 -5.77
CA ARG A 252 9.31 0.36 -6.74
C ARG A 252 9.68 1.73 -6.14
N THR A 253 8.92 2.18 -5.14
CA THR A 253 9.09 3.51 -4.54
C THR A 253 10.15 3.52 -3.47
N SER A 254 10.14 2.55 -2.55
CA SER A 254 11.02 2.53 -1.37
C SER A 254 12.23 1.63 -1.57
N ALA A 255 13.38 2.09 -1.12
CA ALA A 255 14.61 1.30 -1.03
C ALA A 255 14.56 0.42 0.23
N HIS A 256 13.89 -0.74 0.13
CA HIS A 256 13.67 -1.64 1.27
C HIS A 256 14.96 -2.26 1.78
N VAL A 257 15.26 -2.04 3.05
CA VAL A 257 16.28 -2.76 3.83
C VAL A 257 15.61 -3.33 5.07
N ALA A 258 16.13 -4.40 5.64
CA ALA A 258 15.60 -5.01 6.85
C ALA A 258 16.69 -5.23 7.90
N THR A 259 16.32 -5.07 9.18
CA THR A 259 17.13 -5.45 10.34
C THR A 259 16.32 -6.36 11.26
N PHE A 260 16.99 -7.23 12.03
CA PHE A 260 16.34 -8.24 12.85
C PHE A 260 16.93 -8.24 14.26
N PHE A 261 16.04 -8.32 15.25
CA PHE A 261 16.41 -8.36 16.66
C PHE A 261 15.71 -9.51 17.38
N GLU A 262 16.47 -10.31 18.12
CA GLU A 262 15.91 -11.27 19.04
C GLU A 262 15.58 -10.59 20.37
N VAL A 263 14.35 -10.79 20.85
CA VAL A 263 13.80 -10.20 22.08
C VAL A 263 13.39 -11.28 23.08
N ASP A 264 13.80 -11.13 24.32
CA ASP A 264 13.37 -12.00 25.43
C ASP A 264 12.03 -11.52 26.01
N MET A 265 10.97 -12.24 25.69
CA MET A 265 9.59 -11.95 26.10
C MET A 265 9.22 -12.57 27.45
N THR A 266 10.15 -13.17 28.18
CA THR A 266 9.85 -13.91 29.42
C THR A 266 9.24 -13.01 30.50
N ARG A 267 9.76 -11.76 30.63
CA ARG A 267 9.20 -10.75 31.56
C ARG A 267 7.78 -10.35 31.12
N VAL A 268 7.59 -10.00 29.86
CA VAL A 268 6.26 -9.64 29.32
C VAL A 268 5.27 -10.80 29.49
N ALA A 269 5.71 -12.04 29.30
CA ALA A 269 4.86 -13.21 29.51
C ALA A 269 4.40 -13.35 30.97
N SER A 270 5.31 -13.12 31.93
CA SER A 270 4.98 -13.11 33.37
C SER A 270 3.97 -12.01 33.71
N LEU A 271 4.23 -10.76 33.30
CA LEU A 271 3.33 -9.63 33.53
C LEU A 271 1.95 -9.87 32.88
N ARG A 272 1.94 -10.38 31.64
CA ARG A 272 0.70 -10.75 30.97
C ARG A 272 -0.09 -11.82 31.71
N ALA A 273 0.57 -12.85 32.27
CA ALA A 273 -0.10 -13.90 33.02
C ALA A 273 -0.73 -13.37 34.29
N GLN A 274 -0.04 -12.47 35.02
CA GLN A 274 -0.51 -11.86 36.25
C GLN A 274 -1.70 -10.92 36.03
N HIS A 275 -1.71 -10.12 34.99
CA HIS A 275 -2.69 -9.04 34.81
C HIS A 275 -3.82 -9.37 33.80
N ARG A 276 -3.73 -10.51 33.10
CA ARG A 276 -4.70 -10.89 32.07
C ARG A 276 -6.14 -10.90 32.60
N ALA A 277 -6.43 -11.49 33.74
CA ALA A 277 -7.78 -11.58 34.27
C ALA A 277 -8.37 -10.20 34.56
N ALA A 278 -7.61 -9.31 35.21
CA ALA A 278 -8.05 -7.94 35.50
C ALA A 278 -8.34 -7.11 34.25
N TYR A 279 -7.58 -7.34 33.15
CA TYR A 279 -7.84 -6.69 31.87
C TYR A 279 -9.12 -7.25 31.21
N GLU A 280 -9.33 -8.58 31.25
CA GLU A 280 -10.52 -9.23 30.68
C GLU A 280 -11.80 -8.78 31.40
N GLU A 281 -11.81 -8.66 32.73
CA GLU A 281 -12.92 -8.13 33.53
C GLU A 281 -13.30 -6.69 33.11
N ARG A 282 -12.29 -5.88 32.76
CA ARG A 282 -12.48 -4.51 32.28
C ARG A 282 -12.73 -4.41 30.77
N GLY A 283 -12.94 -5.54 30.07
CA GLY A 283 -13.28 -5.59 28.65
C GLY A 283 -12.11 -5.42 27.69
N ALA A 284 -10.86 -5.53 28.15
CA ALA A 284 -9.66 -5.51 27.29
C ALA A 284 -9.02 -6.90 27.23
N LYS A 285 -8.30 -7.20 26.13
CA LYS A 285 -7.54 -8.44 25.98
C LYS A 285 -6.04 -8.14 25.99
N LEU A 286 -5.37 -8.43 27.11
CA LEU A 286 -3.93 -8.22 27.23
C LEU A 286 -3.16 -9.26 26.41
N THR A 287 -2.59 -8.85 25.29
CA THR A 287 -1.84 -9.70 24.35
C THR A 287 -0.39 -9.24 24.26
N TYR A 288 0.51 -10.09 23.76
CA TYR A 288 1.89 -9.68 23.45
C TYR A 288 1.91 -8.46 22.51
N LEU A 289 1.00 -8.43 21.54
CA LEU A 289 0.91 -7.33 20.59
C LEU A 289 0.63 -5.98 21.28
N ALA A 290 -0.15 -5.96 22.37
CA ALA A 290 -0.39 -4.72 23.12
C ALA A 290 0.90 -4.16 23.73
N PHE A 291 1.74 -5.01 24.31
CA PHE A 291 3.05 -4.61 24.85
C PHE A 291 3.99 -4.13 23.76
N ILE A 292 4.03 -4.85 22.62
CA ILE A 292 4.85 -4.48 21.46
C ILE A 292 4.38 -3.14 20.90
N THR A 293 3.07 -2.94 20.74
CA THR A 293 2.51 -1.68 20.23
C THR A 293 2.86 -0.50 21.16
N LYS A 294 2.82 -0.71 22.50
CA LYS A 294 3.24 0.33 23.45
C LYS A 294 4.73 0.65 23.33
N ALA A 295 5.59 -0.36 23.29
CA ALA A 295 7.03 -0.17 23.15
C ALA A 295 7.39 0.54 21.84
N VAL A 296 6.71 0.18 20.73
CA VAL A 296 6.87 0.82 19.41
C VAL A 296 6.40 2.27 19.45
N ALA A 297 5.23 2.56 20.04
CA ALA A 297 4.70 3.92 20.13
C ALA A 297 5.66 4.84 20.90
N ASP A 298 6.18 4.38 22.04
CA ASP A 298 7.15 5.11 22.83
C ASP A 298 8.51 5.26 22.08
N GLY A 299 8.91 4.24 21.32
CA GLY A 299 10.09 4.27 20.47
C GLY A 299 9.97 5.29 19.32
N LEU A 300 8.83 5.35 18.64
CA LEU A 300 8.60 6.28 17.53
C LEU A 300 8.68 7.76 17.95
N ARG A 301 8.32 8.08 19.18
CA ARG A 301 8.52 9.43 19.75
C ARG A 301 10.00 9.80 19.91
N ARG A 302 10.83 8.82 20.28
CA ARG A 302 12.28 9.01 20.46
C ARG A 302 13.03 8.98 19.13
N HIS A 303 12.48 8.29 18.12
CA HIS A 303 13.07 8.09 16.80
C HIS A 303 12.13 8.60 15.68
N PRO A 304 11.91 9.93 15.58
CA PRO A 304 10.87 10.49 14.68
C PRO A 304 11.13 10.23 13.19
N VAL A 305 12.36 9.86 12.79
CA VAL A 305 12.70 9.50 11.41
C VAL A 305 11.92 8.26 10.93
N LEU A 306 11.53 7.35 11.85
CA LEU A 306 10.70 6.17 11.56
C LEU A 306 9.21 6.48 11.52
N ASN A 307 8.79 7.66 12.04
CA ASN A 307 7.42 8.17 11.98
C ASN A 307 7.30 9.25 10.91
N ALA A 308 7.78 8.97 9.70
CA ALA A 308 7.87 9.93 8.61
C ALA A 308 7.24 9.42 7.30
N ALA A 309 7.20 10.29 6.31
CA ALA A 309 6.80 10.00 4.94
C ALA A 309 7.69 10.77 3.96
N VAL A 310 7.78 10.30 2.72
CA VAL A 310 8.56 10.95 1.65
C VAL A 310 7.64 11.61 0.65
N GLN A 311 7.92 12.87 0.31
CA GLN A 311 7.24 13.60 -0.75
C GLN A 311 8.28 14.28 -1.67
N GLY A 312 8.53 13.70 -2.82
CA GLY A 312 9.58 14.17 -3.72
C GLY A 312 10.95 14.11 -3.02
N THR A 313 11.58 15.25 -2.81
CA THR A 313 12.85 15.42 -2.08
C THR A 313 12.67 15.79 -0.61
N ASN A 314 11.43 15.88 -0.13
CA ASN A 314 11.15 16.29 1.25
C ASN A 314 10.83 15.08 2.14
N VAL A 315 11.31 15.13 3.38
CA VAL A 315 10.91 14.22 4.46
C VAL A 315 9.87 14.92 5.33
N ILE A 316 8.71 14.29 5.51
CA ILE A 316 7.62 14.81 6.32
C ILE A 316 7.59 14.03 7.64
N TYR A 317 8.07 14.63 8.72
CA TYR A 317 7.98 14.06 10.06
C TYR A 317 6.55 14.22 10.59
N ARG A 318 5.91 13.09 10.94
CA ARG A 318 4.54 13.09 11.46
C ARG A 318 4.54 13.40 12.94
N GLN A 319 3.66 14.31 13.37
CA GLN A 319 3.47 14.62 14.80
C GLN A 319 2.70 13.51 15.53
N PRO A 320 1.52 13.04 15.05
CA PRO A 320 0.80 11.96 15.70
C PRO A 320 1.48 10.61 15.41
N VAL A 321 1.44 9.70 16.39
CA VAL A 321 1.86 8.31 16.22
C VAL A 321 0.62 7.45 15.99
N ASN A 322 0.33 7.15 14.73
CA ASN A 322 -0.81 6.35 14.32
C ASN A 322 -0.35 4.98 13.83
N ILE A 323 -0.57 3.94 14.62
CA ILE A 323 -0.05 2.60 14.32
C ILE A 323 -1.11 1.77 13.61
N GLY A 324 -0.86 1.43 12.35
CA GLY A 324 -1.62 0.41 11.63
C GLY A 324 -1.28 -0.98 12.14
N VAL A 325 -2.29 -1.81 12.35
CA VAL A 325 -2.10 -3.20 12.79
C VAL A 325 -2.75 -4.13 11.78
N ALA A 326 -1.93 -4.97 11.14
CA ALA A 326 -2.41 -5.90 10.14
C ALA A 326 -3.32 -6.98 10.75
N VAL A 327 -4.54 -7.10 10.22
CA VAL A 327 -5.52 -8.12 10.60
C VAL A 327 -5.82 -9.01 9.41
N ALA A 328 -5.48 -10.30 9.54
CA ALA A 328 -5.80 -11.31 8.55
C ALA A 328 -7.30 -11.65 8.62
N LEU A 329 -7.94 -11.73 7.45
CA LEU A 329 -9.34 -12.03 7.26
C LEU A 329 -9.47 -13.17 6.24
N GLU A 330 -10.57 -13.90 6.23
CA GLU A 330 -10.81 -14.97 5.26
C GLU A 330 -10.76 -14.48 3.81
N TRP A 331 -11.20 -13.23 3.58
CA TRP A 331 -11.27 -12.60 2.25
C TRP A 331 -10.06 -11.71 1.92
N GLY A 332 -9.10 -11.56 2.84
CA GLY A 332 -7.91 -10.73 2.59
C GLY A 332 -7.22 -10.22 3.84
N LEU A 333 -6.55 -9.09 3.71
CA LEU A 333 -5.84 -8.39 4.78
C LEU A 333 -6.36 -6.96 4.87
N ILE A 334 -6.58 -6.46 6.09
CA ILE A 334 -6.90 -5.06 6.35
C ILE A 334 -5.99 -4.53 7.46
N VAL A 335 -5.69 -3.23 7.42
CA VAL A 335 -4.78 -2.59 8.37
C VAL A 335 -5.51 -1.45 9.08
N PRO A 336 -6.35 -1.75 10.11
CA PRO A 336 -6.93 -0.71 10.93
C PRO A 336 -5.86 0.07 11.69
N VAL A 337 -6.14 1.36 11.96
CA VAL A 337 -5.19 2.31 12.53
C VAL A 337 -5.59 2.69 13.94
N LEU A 338 -4.69 2.42 14.88
CA LEU A 338 -4.76 2.92 16.26
C LEU A 338 -4.19 4.34 16.28
N ARG A 339 -5.05 5.33 16.43
CA ARG A 339 -4.66 6.75 16.42
C ARG A 339 -4.12 7.18 17.78
N GLY A 340 -3.10 8.07 17.77
CA GLY A 340 -2.50 8.61 19.00
C GLY A 340 -1.96 7.53 19.93
N ALA A 341 -1.33 6.49 19.40
CA ALA A 341 -0.91 5.31 20.17
C ALA A 341 0.06 5.66 21.31
N ASP A 342 0.84 6.73 21.15
CA ASP A 342 1.79 7.25 22.14
C ASP A 342 1.12 7.89 23.36
N GLU A 343 -0.09 8.41 23.21
CA GLU A 343 -0.89 9.02 24.28
C GLU A 343 -1.67 7.97 25.09
N LEU A 344 -1.78 6.74 24.59
CA LEU A 344 -2.57 5.69 25.22
C LEU A 344 -1.77 4.93 26.27
N SER A 345 -2.45 4.60 27.39
CA SER A 345 -1.97 3.59 28.35
C SER A 345 -1.97 2.20 27.71
N LEU A 346 -1.25 1.25 28.28
CA LEU A 346 -1.26 -0.15 27.83
C LEU A 346 -2.69 -0.72 27.80
N PHE A 347 -3.52 -0.37 28.81
CA PHE A 347 -4.93 -0.76 28.85
C PHE A 347 -5.71 -0.16 27.66
N GLY A 348 -5.52 1.13 27.38
CA GLY A 348 -6.14 1.81 26.24
C GLY A 348 -5.76 1.14 24.92
N ILE A 349 -4.49 0.83 24.73
CA ILE A 349 -3.99 0.11 23.55
C ILE A 349 -4.64 -1.27 23.44
N ALA A 350 -4.63 -2.07 24.52
CA ALA A 350 -5.20 -3.43 24.52
C ALA A 350 -6.70 -3.43 24.19
N LYS A 351 -7.46 -2.46 24.73
CA LYS A 351 -8.90 -2.29 24.48
C LYS A 351 -9.18 -1.91 23.04
N ASN A 352 -8.47 -0.91 22.51
CA ASN A 352 -8.66 -0.42 21.14
C ASN A 352 -8.23 -1.46 20.11
N LEU A 353 -7.11 -2.17 20.33
CA LEU A 353 -6.67 -3.25 19.42
C LEU A 353 -7.71 -4.37 19.33
N ARG A 354 -8.34 -4.73 20.45
CA ARG A 354 -9.43 -5.72 20.46
C ARG A 354 -10.63 -5.22 19.65
N ASP A 355 -11.10 -4.01 19.92
CA ASP A 355 -12.25 -3.41 19.24
C ASP A 355 -12.01 -3.32 17.72
N LEU A 356 -10.86 -2.77 17.29
CA LEU A 356 -10.51 -2.67 15.88
C LEU A 356 -10.45 -4.04 15.21
N ALA A 357 -9.85 -5.04 15.85
CA ALA A 357 -9.77 -6.39 15.31
C ALA A 357 -11.14 -7.07 15.18
N ASP A 358 -12.02 -6.90 16.18
CA ASP A 358 -13.36 -7.49 16.19
C ASP A 358 -14.26 -6.83 15.13
N ARG A 359 -14.16 -5.50 14.96
CA ARG A 359 -14.86 -4.76 13.91
C ARG A 359 -14.30 -5.05 12.51
N ALA A 360 -12.99 -5.28 12.39
CA ALA A 360 -12.36 -5.72 11.15
C ALA A 360 -12.96 -7.07 10.68
N ARG A 361 -13.01 -8.06 11.58
CA ARG A 361 -13.57 -9.39 11.27
C ARG A 361 -15.06 -9.35 10.94
N SER A 362 -15.81 -8.47 11.59
CA SER A 362 -17.25 -8.29 11.36
C SER A 362 -17.60 -7.29 10.24
N LYS A 363 -16.59 -6.81 9.48
CA LYS A 363 -16.75 -5.82 8.38
C LYS A 363 -17.43 -4.52 8.82
N LYS A 364 -17.17 -4.08 10.07
CA LYS A 364 -17.77 -2.88 10.67
C LYS A 364 -16.77 -1.72 10.83
N LEU A 365 -15.60 -1.81 10.21
CA LEU A 365 -14.65 -0.69 10.19
C LEU A 365 -15.16 0.43 9.29
N LYS A 366 -14.93 1.66 9.72
CA LYS A 366 -15.18 2.85 8.92
C LYS A 366 -14.01 3.12 7.97
N PRO A 367 -14.21 3.74 6.80
CA PRO A 367 -13.13 4.02 5.85
C PRO A 367 -11.99 4.87 6.44
N ASP A 368 -12.28 5.79 7.35
CA ASP A 368 -11.30 6.64 8.01
C ASP A 368 -10.43 5.88 9.04
N GLU A 369 -10.88 4.72 9.51
CA GLU A 369 -10.13 3.88 10.46
C GLU A 369 -9.02 3.04 9.83
N VAL A 370 -8.93 3.02 8.50
CA VAL A 370 -7.85 2.34 7.76
C VAL A 370 -6.90 3.34 7.07
N GLN A 371 -7.08 4.62 7.34
CA GLN A 371 -6.31 5.71 6.74
C GLN A 371 -5.46 6.44 7.79
N GLN A 372 -4.48 7.23 7.30
CA GLN A 372 -3.62 8.07 8.13
C GLN A 372 -2.74 7.31 9.13
N GLY A 373 -2.45 6.03 8.88
CA GLY A 373 -1.40 5.32 9.60
C GLY A 373 -0.02 5.89 9.30
N THR A 374 0.82 6.03 10.33
CA THR A 374 2.18 6.58 10.19
C THR A 374 3.26 5.51 10.32
N PHE A 375 2.92 4.37 10.89
CA PHE A 375 3.75 3.18 11.05
C PHE A 375 2.86 1.94 11.03
N THR A 376 3.35 0.79 10.60
CA THR A 376 2.56 -0.45 10.56
C THR A 376 3.24 -1.57 11.35
N ILE A 377 2.44 -2.37 12.07
CA ILE A 377 2.86 -3.62 12.70
C ILE A 377 2.10 -4.78 12.05
N THR A 378 2.83 -5.78 11.59
CA THR A 378 2.27 -7.06 11.13
C THR A 378 2.69 -8.19 12.06
N ASN A 379 1.81 -9.17 12.27
CA ASN A 379 2.07 -10.26 13.22
C ASN A 379 1.81 -11.63 12.58
N PRO A 380 2.70 -12.12 11.71
CA PRO A 380 2.62 -13.48 11.17
C PRO A 380 2.99 -14.56 12.19
N GLY A 381 3.58 -14.18 13.32
CA GLY A 381 3.91 -15.09 14.41
C GLY A 381 2.72 -15.87 14.98
N VAL A 382 1.50 -15.36 14.82
CA VAL A 382 0.26 -16.08 15.18
C VAL A 382 0.04 -17.33 14.30
N PHE A 383 0.68 -17.40 13.15
CA PHE A 383 0.67 -18.56 12.22
C PHE A 383 1.93 -19.42 12.33
N GLY A 384 2.83 -19.10 13.28
CA GLY A 384 4.09 -19.83 13.50
C GLY A 384 5.29 -19.31 12.71
N SER A 385 5.16 -18.17 12.00
CA SER A 385 6.32 -17.56 11.32
C SER A 385 7.31 -17.04 12.35
N VAL A 386 8.59 -17.41 12.18
CA VAL A 386 9.67 -16.99 13.09
C VAL A 386 10.08 -15.54 12.83
N VAL A 387 10.18 -15.17 11.56
CA VAL A 387 10.54 -13.83 11.11
C VAL A 387 10.10 -13.62 9.67
N GLY A 388 9.74 -12.40 9.32
CA GLY A 388 9.36 -11.99 7.97
C GLY A 388 10.03 -10.68 7.54
N ILE A 389 10.00 -10.41 6.24
CA ILE A 389 10.42 -9.13 5.64
C ILE A 389 9.18 -8.53 4.99
N PRO A 390 8.37 -7.75 5.73
CA PRO A 390 7.15 -7.17 5.19
C PRO A 390 7.44 -6.05 4.20
N ILE A 391 6.52 -5.85 3.26
CA ILE A 391 6.57 -4.71 2.33
C ILE A 391 6.01 -3.49 3.06
N ILE A 392 6.68 -2.35 2.92
CA ILE A 392 6.28 -1.09 3.55
C ILE A 392 4.91 -0.66 3.04
N ASN A 393 4.02 -0.28 3.95
CA ASN A 393 2.70 0.24 3.64
C ASN A 393 2.78 1.74 3.31
N GLN A 394 2.83 2.10 2.02
CA GLN A 394 2.95 3.49 1.59
C GLN A 394 1.82 4.37 2.15
N PRO A 395 2.10 5.66 2.49
CA PRO A 395 3.33 6.43 2.31
C PRO A 395 4.32 6.36 3.49
N GLN A 396 4.19 5.36 4.37
CA GLN A 396 5.06 5.17 5.53
C GLN A 396 6.50 4.81 5.10
N VAL A 397 7.45 5.00 6.02
CA VAL A 397 8.86 4.67 5.78
C VAL A 397 9.30 3.38 6.46
N ALA A 398 8.47 2.78 7.30
CA ALA A 398 8.83 1.54 8.00
C ALA A 398 7.61 0.69 8.38
N ILE A 399 7.85 -0.61 8.57
CA ILE A 399 6.90 -1.62 9.02
C ILE A 399 7.62 -2.65 9.90
N LEU A 400 7.02 -2.99 11.04
CA LEU A 400 7.54 -3.98 11.97
C LEU A 400 6.86 -5.32 11.78
N ASP A 401 7.66 -6.38 11.66
CA ASP A 401 7.24 -7.78 11.70
C ASP A 401 7.39 -8.36 13.09
N VAL A 402 6.39 -9.08 13.55
CA VAL A 402 6.37 -9.76 14.85
C VAL A 402 6.34 -11.26 14.63
N GLY A 403 7.44 -11.91 14.95
CA GLY A 403 7.56 -13.37 14.86
C GLY A 403 6.86 -14.12 16.01
N ALA A 404 6.86 -15.44 15.91
CA ALA A 404 6.31 -16.32 16.94
C ALA A 404 7.09 -16.20 18.26
N VAL A 405 6.33 -16.20 19.38
CA VAL A 405 6.91 -16.26 20.74
C VAL A 405 7.05 -17.72 21.13
N GLU A 406 8.28 -18.22 21.22
CA GLU A 406 8.57 -19.62 21.45
C GLU A 406 9.56 -19.81 22.58
N LYS A 407 9.47 -20.98 23.27
CA LYS A 407 10.48 -21.38 24.24
C LYS A 407 11.72 -21.87 23.51
N ARG A 408 12.85 -21.19 23.75
CA ARG A 408 14.16 -21.56 23.20
C ARG A 408 15.22 -21.55 24.31
N PRO A 409 16.30 -22.34 24.19
CA PRO A 409 17.45 -22.23 25.07
C PRO A 409 18.19 -20.92 24.81
N LYS A 410 18.54 -20.21 25.90
CA LYS A 410 19.35 -18.98 25.88
C LYS A 410 20.43 -19.11 26.93
N VAL A 411 21.65 -18.72 26.62
CA VAL A 411 22.72 -18.58 27.59
C VAL A 411 22.47 -17.29 28.37
N LEU A 412 22.48 -17.41 29.68
CA LEU A 412 22.40 -16.28 30.62
C LEU A 412 23.67 -16.26 31.45
N THR A 413 24.35 -15.10 31.46
CA THR A 413 25.48 -14.86 32.34
C THR A 413 24.92 -14.33 33.67
N LEU A 414 25.20 -15.04 34.77
CA LEU A 414 24.82 -14.68 36.14
C LEU A 414 25.75 -13.56 36.65
N ASP A 415 25.40 -12.93 37.77
CA ASP A 415 26.16 -11.84 38.40
C ASP A 415 27.60 -12.24 38.77
N ASP A 416 27.85 -13.53 38.99
CA ASP A 416 29.18 -14.11 39.28
C ASP A 416 29.99 -14.43 38.03
N GLY A 417 29.46 -14.10 36.81
CA GLY A 417 30.06 -14.40 35.51
C GLY A 417 29.87 -15.83 35.04
N THR A 418 29.09 -16.66 35.72
CA THR A 418 28.82 -18.04 35.32
C THR A 418 27.77 -18.06 34.21
N ASP A 419 28.01 -18.79 33.12
CA ASP A 419 27.05 -19.01 32.07
C ASP A 419 26.15 -20.21 32.37
N VAL A 420 24.83 -20.00 32.31
CA VAL A 420 23.83 -21.04 32.42
C VAL A 420 22.89 -21.06 31.23
N VAL A 421 22.46 -22.27 30.83
CA VAL A 421 21.46 -22.40 29.76
C VAL A 421 20.07 -22.43 30.41
N ALA A 422 19.23 -21.46 30.05
CA ALA A 422 17.86 -21.40 30.54
C ALA A 422 16.85 -21.40 29.40
N ALA A 423 15.67 -21.99 29.62
CA ALA A 423 14.54 -21.87 28.71
C ALA A 423 13.91 -20.48 28.83
N ARG A 424 13.97 -19.70 27.77
CA ARG A 424 13.38 -18.36 27.69
C ARG A 424 12.31 -18.30 26.61
N LEU A 425 11.37 -17.38 26.73
CA LEU A 425 10.41 -17.07 25.66
C LEU A 425 11.04 -16.04 24.73
N LEU A 426 11.51 -16.49 23.58
CA LEU A 426 12.18 -15.65 22.60
C LEU A 426 11.26 -15.35 21.43
N MET A 427 11.43 -14.18 20.82
CA MET A 427 10.70 -13.69 19.67
C MET A 427 11.66 -12.93 18.77
N MET A 428 11.53 -13.11 17.45
CA MET A 428 12.22 -12.26 16.47
C MET A 428 11.32 -11.09 16.10
N LEU A 429 11.90 -9.89 16.08
CA LEU A 429 11.33 -8.70 15.46
C LEU A 429 12.09 -8.40 14.19
N GLY A 430 11.38 -8.15 13.10
CA GLY A 430 11.94 -7.72 11.82
C GLY A 430 11.45 -6.31 11.48
N LEU A 431 12.32 -5.38 11.20
CA LEU A 431 11.97 -4.04 10.75
C LEU A 431 12.36 -3.89 9.29
N SER A 432 11.38 -3.69 8.41
CA SER A 432 11.64 -3.20 7.04
C SER A 432 11.52 -1.68 7.01
N PHE A 433 12.50 -1.01 6.42
CA PHE A 433 12.55 0.45 6.35
C PHE A 433 13.03 0.96 5.00
N ASP A 434 12.69 2.21 4.70
CA ASP A 434 13.06 2.89 3.46
C ASP A 434 14.42 3.60 3.62
N HIS A 435 15.45 3.01 3.02
CA HIS A 435 16.83 3.51 3.15
C HIS A 435 17.09 4.86 2.44
N ARG A 436 16.08 5.42 1.78
CA ARG A 436 16.15 6.80 1.28
C ARG A 436 16.08 7.83 2.41
N VAL A 437 15.54 7.45 3.58
CA VAL A 437 15.26 8.35 4.71
C VAL A 437 15.81 7.82 6.01
N VAL A 438 15.75 6.50 6.23
CA VAL A 438 16.17 5.84 7.46
C VAL A 438 17.48 5.13 7.22
N ASP A 439 18.52 5.51 7.95
CA ASP A 439 19.80 4.81 7.94
C ASP A 439 19.77 3.56 8.82
N GLY A 440 20.66 2.58 8.54
CA GLY A 440 20.77 1.36 9.34
C GLY A 440 20.99 1.65 10.82
N ALA A 441 21.82 2.65 11.15
CA ALA A 441 22.08 3.04 12.53
C ALA A 441 20.82 3.57 13.26
N ASP A 442 19.93 4.30 12.57
CA ASP A 442 18.70 4.81 13.14
C ASP A 442 17.68 3.69 13.35
N ALA A 443 17.60 2.78 12.38
CA ALA A 443 16.77 1.57 12.46
C ALA A 443 17.21 0.68 13.64
N ASP A 444 18.52 0.44 13.79
CA ASP A 444 19.07 -0.40 14.86
C ASP A 444 18.93 0.23 16.23
N ARG A 445 19.11 1.56 16.36
CA ARG A 445 18.86 2.28 17.63
C ARG A 445 17.39 2.17 18.05
N PHE A 446 16.47 2.34 17.12
CA PHE A 446 15.04 2.17 17.38
C PHE A 446 14.72 0.73 17.83
N MET A 447 15.24 -0.26 17.11
CA MET A 447 15.02 -1.67 17.44
C MET A 447 15.62 -2.06 18.78
N ALA A 448 16.81 -1.55 19.11
CA ALA A 448 17.45 -1.75 20.41
C ALA A 448 16.62 -1.13 21.54
N ASP A 449 16.04 0.04 21.33
CA ASP A 449 15.16 0.73 22.27
C ASP A 449 13.85 -0.05 22.51
N VAL A 450 13.22 -0.54 21.44
CA VAL A 450 12.02 -1.38 21.51
C VAL A 450 12.33 -2.69 22.24
N LYS A 451 13.45 -3.34 21.90
CA LYS A 451 13.93 -4.56 22.59
C LYS A 451 14.10 -4.30 24.07
N LYS A 452 14.88 -3.28 24.45
CA LYS A 452 15.13 -2.91 25.84
C LYS A 452 13.81 -2.65 26.59
N THR A 453 12.90 -1.87 25.98
CA THR A 453 11.59 -1.58 26.58
C THR A 453 10.78 -2.84 26.85
N LEU A 454 10.83 -3.84 25.98
CA LEU A 454 10.12 -5.12 26.14
C LEU A 454 10.80 -6.02 27.19
N GLU A 455 12.13 -6.14 27.16
CA GLU A 455 12.89 -6.97 28.09
C GLU A 455 12.85 -6.42 29.54
N GLU A 456 12.80 -5.09 29.70
CA GLU A 456 12.74 -4.37 30.98
C GLU A 456 11.36 -3.77 31.28
N PHE A 457 10.28 -4.25 30.68
CA PHE A 457 8.96 -3.61 30.73
C PHE A 457 8.55 -3.21 32.16
N PRO A 458 8.25 -1.92 32.43
CA PRO A 458 7.97 -1.43 33.76
C PRO A 458 6.58 -1.86 34.27
N GLU A 459 6.50 -2.41 35.48
CA GLU A 459 5.21 -2.83 36.10
C GLU A 459 4.25 -1.64 36.28
N GLY A 460 4.77 -0.47 36.60
CA GLY A 460 3.97 0.75 36.80
C GLY A 460 3.24 1.26 35.54
N SER A 461 3.47 0.65 34.38
CA SER A 461 2.78 1.00 33.12
C SER A 461 1.56 0.10 32.83
N LEU A 462 1.16 -0.80 33.75
CA LEU A 462 0.09 -1.78 33.59
C LEU A 462 -1.30 -1.27 34.02
#